data_458c7912834ba4b997aebc37ff6cfe2b
#
_entry.id   458c7912834ba4b997aebc37ff6cfe2b
#
_cell.length_a   1.000
_cell.length_b   1.000
_cell.length_c   1.000
_cell.angle_alpha   90.00
_cell.angle_beta   90.00
_cell.angle_gamma   90.00
#
_symmetry.space_group_name_H-M   'P 1'
#
loop_
_entity.id
_entity.type
_entity.pdbx_description
1 polymer ?
#
loop_
_entity_poly.entity_id
_entity_poly.type
_entity_poly.pdbx_seq_one_letter_code
_entity_poly.pdbx_strand_id
1 'polypeptide(L)'
;REAAHSRSRVLHADGDATGREISRALTKQVLSNPRIQIKENYFVAALLTGPEGCYGALAFDETGKNRTVLAKATILATGGCGQIYADTTNPQVATGDGMAIAFRAGVPLSDLEFMQFHPTALHLPTAPRFLITEAVRGEGGILRTKQGLRFMPAYHQLAELAPRDIVTRCILQELQKTGDDHVYLDLSALTPTQIKNRFPNIFETCLTYGLDITKEPIPVAPAAHYMMGGIAIDLNGRTGLPHLFACGEVANSGVHGANRLASNSLLDGLVFGHRIFSYLQAHHLDFSRIPAEFEVTLSGETNPAEVDQDLQFLKKLASAELGIIRQEKGLLAASQMLAPVYSDEQPPFNHKYLELQNMRLIVRAMITATLKRTESRGSHYRSDYPTTDPAWAKRIIHYPNQLKLLPAATLYNWSW
;
A
#
# COMPACT_ATOMS: atom_id res chain seq x y z
N ARG A 1 -21.31 11.47 1.89
CA ARG A 1 -20.09 12.28 2.06
C ARG A 1 -19.10 11.46 2.88
N GLU A 2 -17.90 11.23 2.38
CA GLU A 2 -16.82 10.63 3.15
C GLU A 2 -16.11 11.68 4.01
N ALA A 3 -15.54 11.28 5.14
CA ALA A 3 -14.82 12.17 6.04
C ALA A 3 -13.64 12.86 5.32
N ALA A 4 -13.26 14.04 5.78
CA ALA A 4 -12.27 14.94 5.19
C ALA A 4 -12.62 15.49 3.78
N HIS A 5 -13.67 15.04 3.12
CA HIS A 5 -14.20 15.71 1.93
C HIS A 5 -15.05 16.94 2.30
N SER A 6 -14.76 18.08 1.70
CA SER A 6 -15.52 19.32 1.92
C SER A 6 -16.93 19.27 1.30
N ARG A 7 -17.15 18.42 0.27
CA ARG A 7 -18.40 18.27 -0.46
C ARG A 7 -18.68 16.80 -0.78
N SER A 8 -19.96 16.46 -1.03
CA SER A 8 -20.34 15.14 -1.58
C SER A 8 -19.96 15.08 -3.07
N ARG A 9 -18.86 14.36 -3.39
CA ARG A 9 -18.32 14.26 -4.75
C ARG A 9 -17.88 12.84 -5.14
N VAL A 10 -17.99 11.90 -4.22
CA VAL A 10 -17.62 10.51 -4.47
C VAL A 10 -18.79 9.82 -5.16
N LEU A 11 -18.54 9.28 -6.33
CA LEU A 11 -19.48 8.44 -7.07
C LEU A 11 -19.37 7.00 -6.55
N HIS A 12 -20.53 6.36 -6.43
CA HIS A 12 -20.62 4.98 -5.98
C HIS A 12 -21.26 4.12 -7.07
N ALA A 13 -20.78 2.90 -7.20
CA ALA A 13 -21.35 1.86 -8.03
C ALA A 13 -21.43 0.58 -7.20
N ASP A 14 -22.43 -0.27 -7.47
CA ASP A 14 -22.63 -1.54 -6.79
C ASP A 14 -22.68 -1.37 -5.24
N GLY A 15 -23.50 -0.42 -4.77
CA GLY A 15 -23.63 -0.05 -3.36
C GLY A 15 -22.32 0.52 -2.78
N ASP A 16 -21.67 -0.27 -1.92
CA ASP A 16 -20.39 0.04 -1.27
C ASP A 16 -19.17 -0.69 -1.90
N ALA A 17 -19.32 -1.23 -3.12
CA ALA A 17 -18.31 -2.04 -3.81
C ALA A 17 -17.82 -1.44 -5.14
N THR A 18 -17.65 -0.11 -5.22
CA THR A 18 -17.23 0.62 -6.44
C THR A 18 -15.96 0.04 -7.08
N GLY A 19 -14.96 -0.35 -6.27
CA GLY A 19 -13.73 -0.98 -6.77
C GLY A 19 -13.99 -2.31 -7.49
N ARG A 20 -14.93 -3.12 -6.99
CA ARG A 20 -15.34 -4.39 -7.62
C ARG A 20 -15.93 -4.13 -9.01
N GLU A 21 -16.79 -3.14 -9.16
CA GLU A 21 -17.40 -2.80 -10.45
C GLU A 21 -16.38 -2.29 -11.48
N ILE A 22 -15.45 -1.42 -11.06
CA ILE A 22 -14.35 -0.96 -11.93
C ILE A 22 -13.51 -2.16 -12.40
N SER A 23 -13.09 -3.02 -11.48
CA SER A 23 -12.30 -4.21 -11.81
C SER A 23 -13.06 -5.14 -12.76
N ARG A 24 -14.36 -5.40 -12.49
CA ARG A 24 -15.21 -6.23 -13.34
C ARG A 24 -15.30 -5.67 -14.76
N ALA A 25 -15.54 -4.37 -14.89
CA ALA A 25 -15.70 -3.71 -16.18
C ALA A 25 -14.39 -3.75 -16.99
N LEU A 26 -13.25 -3.42 -16.36
CA LEU A 26 -11.94 -3.46 -17.03
C LEU A 26 -11.52 -4.88 -17.38
N THR A 27 -11.68 -5.84 -16.47
CA THR A 27 -11.37 -7.26 -16.72
C THR A 27 -12.17 -7.80 -17.92
N LYS A 28 -13.46 -7.49 -18.03
CA LYS A 28 -14.29 -7.86 -19.17
C LYS A 28 -13.70 -7.35 -20.49
N GLN A 29 -13.23 -6.09 -20.53
CA GLN A 29 -12.63 -5.51 -21.73
C GLN A 29 -11.28 -6.16 -22.08
N VAL A 30 -10.46 -6.43 -21.08
CA VAL A 30 -9.16 -7.12 -21.26
C VAL A 30 -9.36 -8.51 -21.82
N LEU A 31 -10.26 -9.31 -21.22
CA LEU A 31 -10.55 -10.68 -21.65
C LEU A 31 -11.15 -10.76 -23.07
N SER A 32 -11.88 -9.73 -23.49
CA SER A 32 -12.49 -9.68 -24.83
C SER A 32 -11.53 -9.19 -25.94
N ASN A 33 -10.33 -8.71 -25.58
CA ASN A 33 -9.39 -8.16 -26.56
C ASN A 33 -8.32 -9.22 -26.95
N PRO A 34 -8.36 -9.78 -28.18
CA PRO A 34 -7.42 -10.84 -28.60
C PRO A 34 -5.94 -10.37 -28.72
N ARG A 35 -5.69 -9.06 -28.66
CA ARG A 35 -4.32 -8.51 -28.68
C ARG A 35 -3.68 -8.47 -27.29
N ILE A 36 -4.43 -8.78 -26.23
CA ILE A 36 -3.94 -8.81 -24.87
C ILE A 36 -3.72 -10.26 -24.46
N GLN A 37 -2.48 -10.60 -24.09
CA GLN A 37 -2.15 -11.90 -23.50
C GLN A 37 -2.08 -11.77 -21.98
N ILE A 38 -2.89 -12.55 -21.29
CA ILE A 38 -2.87 -12.65 -19.82
C ILE A 38 -2.03 -13.86 -19.43
N LYS A 39 -1.13 -13.66 -18.48
CA LYS A 39 -0.30 -14.70 -17.86
C LYS A 39 -0.57 -14.72 -16.36
N GLU A 40 -1.45 -15.63 -15.96
CA GLU A 40 -1.77 -15.85 -14.54
C GLU A 40 -0.71 -16.72 -13.88
N ASN A 41 -0.55 -16.59 -12.56
CA ASN A 41 0.42 -17.33 -11.75
C ASN A 41 1.89 -17.14 -12.19
N TYR A 42 2.21 -15.95 -12.70
CA TYR A 42 3.57 -15.55 -13.02
C TYR A 42 4.11 -14.62 -11.94
N PHE A 43 5.23 -14.98 -11.35
CA PHE A 43 5.96 -14.13 -10.41
C PHE A 43 7.08 -13.37 -11.13
N VAL A 44 7.03 -12.03 -11.11
CA VAL A 44 8.07 -11.18 -11.69
C VAL A 44 9.18 -10.98 -10.67
N ALA A 45 10.33 -11.59 -10.91
CA ALA A 45 11.47 -11.58 -9.99
C ALA A 45 12.42 -10.40 -10.19
N ALA A 46 12.58 -9.91 -11.42
CA ALA A 46 13.50 -8.83 -11.75
C ALA A 46 13.10 -8.06 -13.01
N LEU A 47 13.57 -6.83 -13.12
CA LEU A 47 13.57 -6.07 -14.37
C LEU A 47 14.85 -6.39 -15.16
N LEU A 48 14.72 -6.51 -16.47
CA LEU A 48 15.83 -6.68 -17.38
C LEU A 48 16.33 -5.29 -17.78
N THR A 49 17.50 -4.91 -17.28
CA THR A 49 18.05 -3.57 -17.46
C THR A 49 19.38 -3.59 -18.23
N GLY A 50 19.71 -2.47 -18.86
CA GLY A 50 20.94 -2.29 -19.59
C GLY A 50 21.15 -0.85 -20.01
N PRO A 51 22.07 -0.56 -20.98
CA PRO A 51 22.46 0.80 -21.32
C PRO A 51 21.34 1.73 -21.79
N GLU A 52 20.29 1.20 -22.42
CA GLU A 52 19.17 2.00 -22.93
C GLU A 52 17.96 2.00 -22.00
N GLY A 53 18.03 1.35 -20.84
CA GLY A 53 16.96 1.36 -19.83
C GLY A 53 16.41 -0.02 -19.50
N CYS A 54 15.08 -0.14 -19.39
CA CYS A 54 14.37 -1.36 -19.06
C CYS A 54 13.92 -2.06 -20.35
N TYR A 55 14.42 -3.25 -20.60
CA TYR A 55 14.11 -4.10 -21.75
C TYR A 55 12.95 -5.05 -21.52
N GLY A 56 12.45 -5.14 -20.30
CA GLY A 56 11.38 -6.06 -19.92
C GLY A 56 11.57 -6.64 -18.52
N ALA A 57 11.12 -7.88 -18.34
CA ALA A 57 11.13 -8.54 -17.04
C ALA A 57 11.49 -10.02 -17.13
N LEU A 58 12.13 -10.53 -16.07
CA LEU A 58 12.26 -11.94 -15.79
C LEU A 58 11.10 -12.36 -14.87
N ALA A 59 10.36 -13.35 -15.30
CA ALA A 59 9.28 -13.94 -14.53
C ALA A 59 9.46 -15.45 -14.37
N PHE A 60 8.79 -16.03 -13.38
CA PHE A 60 8.67 -17.46 -13.18
C PHE A 60 7.21 -17.86 -13.29
N ASP A 61 6.94 -18.94 -14.03
CA ASP A 61 5.60 -19.53 -14.07
C ASP A 61 5.35 -20.41 -12.83
N GLU A 62 4.15 -20.95 -12.71
CA GLU A 62 3.74 -21.81 -11.58
C GLU A 62 4.61 -23.07 -11.39
N THR A 63 5.33 -23.49 -12.45
CA THR A 63 6.26 -24.64 -12.41
C THR A 63 7.67 -24.25 -11.99
N GLY A 64 7.92 -22.95 -11.75
CA GLY A 64 9.24 -22.42 -11.42
C GLY A 64 10.15 -22.21 -12.64
N LYS A 65 9.62 -22.39 -13.87
CA LYS A 65 10.39 -22.15 -15.09
C LYS A 65 10.51 -20.64 -15.34
N ASN A 66 11.73 -20.18 -15.61
CA ASN A 66 11.98 -18.80 -15.97
C ASN A 66 11.43 -18.44 -17.35
N ARG A 67 10.99 -17.20 -17.47
CA ARG A 67 10.40 -16.59 -18.66
C ARG A 67 10.94 -15.19 -18.84
N THR A 68 11.74 -14.98 -19.84
CA THR A 68 12.19 -13.65 -20.25
C THR A 68 11.10 -13.03 -21.12
N VAL A 69 10.60 -11.87 -20.69
CA VAL A 69 9.60 -11.09 -21.44
C VAL A 69 10.24 -9.78 -21.85
N LEU A 70 10.53 -9.64 -23.14
CA LEU A 70 11.05 -8.40 -23.73
C LEU A 70 9.91 -7.50 -24.18
N ALA A 71 10.03 -6.19 -23.89
CA ALA A 71 9.02 -5.20 -24.22
C ALA A 71 9.64 -3.83 -24.46
N LYS A 72 9.11 -3.08 -25.45
CA LYS A 72 9.53 -1.68 -25.70
C LYS A 72 9.18 -0.73 -24.56
N ALA A 73 8.17 -1.08 -23.75
CA ALA A 73 7.79 -0.37 -22.55
C ALA A 73 7.32 -1.36 -21.50
N THR A 74 7.79 -1.21 -20.26
CA THR A 74 7.36 -1.99 -19.10
C THR A 74 6.59 -1.08 -18.14
N ILE A 75 5.40 -1.52 -17.69
CA ILE A 75 4.56 -0.75 -16.78
C ILE A 75 4.40 -1.55 -15.48
N LEU A 76 4.85 -1.00 -14.36
CA LEU A 76 4.62 -1.56 -13.04
C LEU A 76 3.26 -1.07 -12.51
N ALA A 77 2.34 -1.98 -12.24
CA ALA A 77 1.02 -1.74 -11.66
C ALA A 77 0.71 -2.79 -10.58
N THR A 78 1.72 -3.11 -9.77
CA THR A 78 1.78 -4.26 -8.86
C THR A 78 1.12 -4.03 -7.51
N GLY A 79 0.50 -2.87 -7.28
CA GLY A 79 -0.11 -2.54 -6.00
C GLY A 79 0.89 -2.14 -4.92
N GLY A 80 0.41 -2.08 -3.68
CA GLY A 80 1.18 -1.61 -2.52
C GLY A 80 1.95 -2.71 -1.78
N CYS A 81 2.22 -2.46 -0.51
CA CYS A 81 3.03 -3.34 0.34
C CYS A 81 2.40 -3.62 1.72
N GLY A 82 1.06 -3.57 1.84
CA GLY A 82 0.39 -3.73 3.14
C GLY A 82 0.66 -5.06 3.84
N GLN A 83 1.06 -6.10 3.10
CA GLN A 83 1.41 -7.41 3.67
C GLN A 83 2.70 -7.41 4.50
N ILE A 84 3.45 -6.32 4.55
CA ILE A 84 4.55 -6.16 5.52
C ILE A 84 4.04 -6.05 6.97
N TYR A 85 2.75 -5.75 7.18
CA TYR A 85 2.11 -5.67 8.50
C TYR A 85 1.31 -6.94 8.82
N ALA A 86 1.21 -7.25 10.11
CA ALA A 86 0.41 -8.38 10.59
C ALA A 86 -1.09 -8.18 10.32
N ASP A 87 -1.57 -6.96 10.55
CA ASP A 87 -2.95 -6.56 10.32
C ASP A 87 -3.06 -5.62 9.12
N THR A 88 -3.66 -6.10 8.04
CA THR A 88 -3.83 -5.31 6.81
C THR A 88 -5.13 -5.65 6.09
N THR A 89 -5.72 -4.66 5.45
CA THR A 89 -6.88 -4.83 4.56
C THR A 89 -6.47 -5.20 3.12
N ASN A 90 -5.17 -5.28 2.86
CA ASN A 90 -4.66 -5.56 1.53
C ASN A 90 -4.67 -7.05 1.19
N PRO A 91 -4.82 -7.42 -0.09
CA PRO A 91 -4.73 -8.80 -0.53
C PRO A 91 -3.34 -9.39 -0.29
N GLN A 92 -3.24 -10.72 -0.27
CA GLN A 92 -2.00 -11.44 0.03
C GLN A 92 -0.84 -11.10 -0.91
N VAL A 93 -1.15 -10.69 -2.14
CA VAL A 93 -0.16 -10.31 -3.17
C VAL A 93 0.39 -8.88 -3.00
N ALA A 94 -0.06 -8.11 -2.01
CA ALA A 94 0.43 -6.75 -1.76
C ALA A 94 1.72 -6.77 -0.91
N THR A 95 2.78 -7.35 -1.44
CA THR A 95 4.08 -7.63 -0.80
C THR A 95 5.16 -6.59 -1.11
N GLY A 96 4.87 -5.62 -2.01
CA GLY A 96 5.81 -4.55 -2.37
C GLY A 96 6.83 -4.96 -3.44
N ASP A 97 6.61 -6.07 -4.14
CA ASP A 97 7.57 -6.60 -5.12
C ASP A 97 7.94 -5.60 -6.20
N GLY A 98 6.95 -4.91 -6.79
CA GLY A 98 7.24 -3.93 -7.84
C GLY A 98 8.11 -2.77 -7.37
N MET A 99 7.92 -2.30 -6.14
CA MET A 99 8.81 -1.28 -5.55
C MET A 99 10.22 -1.83 -5.36
N ALA A 100 10.35 -3.07 -4.87
CA ALA A 100 11.63 -3.70 -4.59
C ALA A 100 12.44 -3.98 -5.86
N ILE A 101 11.83 -4.54 -6.91
CA ILE A 101 12.52 -4.80 -8.19
C ILE A 101 12.91 -3.51 -8.89
N ALA A 102 12.06 -2.47 -8.83
CA ALA A 102 12.39 -1.15 -9.36
C ALA A 102 13.60 -0.52 -8.62
N PHE A 103 13.61 -0.63 -7.28
CA PHE A 103 14.71 -0.11 -6.47
C PHE A 103 16.04 -0.81 -6.77
N ARG A 104 16.03 -2.15 -6.91
CA ARG A 104 17.24 -2.90 -7.35
C ARG A 104 17.70 -2.48 -8.73
N ALA A 105 16.79 -2.12 -9.62
CA ALA A 105 17.08 -1.59 -10.96
C ALA A 105 17.58 -0.14 -10.96
N GLY A 106 17.81 0.46 -9.80
CA GLY A 106 18.33 1.83 -9.67
C GLY A 106 17.24 2.92 -9.66
N VAL A 107 15.96 2.55 -9.72
CA VAL A 107 14.84 3.52 -9.73
C VAL A 107 14.60 4.06 -8.31
N PRO A 108 14.48 5.40 -8.12
CA PRO A 108 14.24 5.96 -6.81
C PRO A 108 12.83 5.68 -6.29
N LEU A 109 12.72 5.44 -4.98
CA LEU A 109 11.47 5.40 -4.23
C LEU A 109 11.28 6.71 -3.46
N SER A 110 10.05 7.11 -3.21
CA SER A 110 9.72 8.36 -2.51
C SER A 110 8.68 8.17 -1.43
N ASP A 111 8.82 8.95 -0.35
CA ASP A 111 7.80 9.14 0.70
C ASP A 111 7.38 7.84 1.40
N LEU A 112 8.31 6.90 1.59
CA LEU A 112 8.05 5.56 2.13
C LEU A 112 7.65 5.56 3.62
N GLU A 113 7.84 6.67 4.35
CA GLU A 113 7.38 6.83 5.73
C GLU A 113 5.87 6.98 5.86
N PHE A 114 5.15 7.22 4.75
CA PHE A 114 3.71 7.46 4.75
C PHE A 114 2.90 6.20 4.41
N MET A 115 2.62 5.37 5.41
CA MET A 115 1.66 4.28 5.34
C MET A 115 0.36 4.70 6.03
N GLN A 116 -0.77 4.64 5.32
CA GLN A 116 -2.08 4.93 5.88
C GLN A 116 -2.66 3.69 6.56
N PHE A 117 -3.04 3.84 7.82
CA PHE A 117 -3.85 2.85 8.53
C PHE A 117 -5.32 3.23 8.45
N HIS A 118 -6.18 2.27 8.13
CA HIS A 118 -7.61 2.47 8.19
C HIS A 118 -8.10 2.21 9.62
N PRO A 119 -8.89 3.12 10.21
CA PRO A 119 -9.31 2.99 11.62
C PRO A 119 -10.26 1.82 11.87
N THR A 120 -11.07 1.43 10.88
CA THR A 120 -12.17 0.50 11.03
C THR A 120 -12.04 -0.69 10.07
N ALA A 121 -11.12 -1.62 10.36
CA ALA A 121 -11.09 -2.95 9.77
C ALA A 121 -11.80 -3.94 10.70
N LEU A 122 -12.59 -4.87 10.14
CA LEU A 122 -13.29 -5.90 10.88
C LEU A 122 -12.32 -6.70 11.77
N HIS A 123 -12.65 -6.83 13.04
CA HIS A 123 -11.85 -7.57 14.02
C HIS A 123 -12.63 -8.77 14.57
N LEU A 124 -12.66 -9.84 13.79
CA LEU A 124 -13.21 -11.13 14.22
C LEU A 124 -12.11 -12.22 14.08
N PRO A 125 -11.99 -13.16 15.03
CA PRO A 125 -10.95 -14.19 14.99
C PRO A 125 -10.97 -15.07 13.73
N THR A 126 -12.16 -15.28 13.15
CA THR A 126 -12.39 -16.16 12.00
C THR A 126 -12.46 -15.42 10.66
N ALA A 127 -12.42 -14.07 10.69
CA ALA A 127 -12.54 -13.25 9.48
C ALA A 127 -11.21 -12.59 9.09
N PRO A 128 -10.96 -12.35 7.80
CA PRO A 128 -9.88 -11.48 7.38
C PRO A 128 -10.16 -10.04 7.85
N ARG A 129 -9.13 -9.19 7.84
CA ARG A 129 -9.28 -7.74 8.13
C ARG A 129 -10.05 -7.05 7.00
N PHE A 130 -11.36 -7.32 6.93
CA PHE A 130 -12.26 -6.73 5.94
C PHE A 130 -12.46 -5.24 6.22
N LEU A 131 -12.41 -4.42 5.16
CA LEU A 131 -12.57 -2.97 5.27
C LEU A 131 -14.03 -2.58 5.57
N ILE A 132 -14.27 -1.99 6.74
CA ILE A 132 -15.53 -1.28 7.02
C ILE A 132 -15.35 0.16 6.54
N THR A 133 -15.95 0.48 5.40
CA THR A 133 -15.74 1.77 4.73
C THR A 133 -16.00 2.98 5.62
N GLU A 134 -15.27 4.05 5.39
CA GLU A 134 -15.44 5.34 6.07
C GLU A 134 -16.83 5.93 5.91
N ALA A 135 -17.56 5.58 4.84
CA ALA A 135 -18.93 6.00 4.61
C ALA A 135 -19.87 5.60 5.76
N VAL A 136 -19.60 4.48 6.46
CA VAL A 136 -20.38 4.04 7.64
C VAL A 136 -20.32 5.09 8.75
N ARG A 137 -19.12 5.65 9.03
CA ARG A 137 -18.99 6.77 9.98
C ARG A 137 -19.62 8.06 9.44
N GLY A 138 -19.55 8.27 8.13
CA GLY A 138 -20.19 9.39 7.44
C GLY A 138 -21.72 9.38 7.54
N GLU A 139 -22.34 8.22 7.61
CA GLU A 139 -23.80 8.02 7.76
C GLU A 139 -24.25 7.95 9.23
N GLY A 140 -23.33 8.14 10.21
CA GLY A 140 -23.69 8.23 11.62
C GLY A 140 -23.19 7.08 12.50
N GLY A 141 -22.31 6.20 12.00
CA GLY A 141 -21.65 5.18 12.81
C GLY A 141 -20.79 5.78 13.91
N ILE A 142 -20.94 5.30 15.14
CA ILE A 142 -20.30 5.83 16.37
C ILE A 142 -19.28 4.82 16.91
N LEU A 143 -18.09 5.31 17.24
CA LEU A 143 -17.03 4.50 17.85
C LEU A 143 -17.20 4.43 19.37
N ARG A 144 -17.23 3.21 19.91
CA ARG A 144 -17.37 2.94 21.36
C ARG A 144 -16.32 1.98 21.88
N THR A 145 -15.94 2.18 23.14
CA THR A 145 -15.15 1.17 23.89
C THR A 145 -15.98 -0.09 24.13
N LYS A 146 -15.38 -1.18 24.62
CA LYS A 146 -16.11 -2.39 25.02
C LYS A 146 -17.14 -2.12 26.14
N GLN A 147 -16.96 -1.08 26.94
CA GLN A 147 -17.89 -0.63 27.95
C GLN A 147 -19.03 0.25 27.41
N GLY A 148 -19.07 0.46 26.10
CA GLY A 148 -20.13 1.26 25.43
C GLY A 148 -19.88 2.78 25.41
N LEU A 149 -18.75 3.25 25.94
CA LEU A 149 -18.44 4.70 25.99
C LEU A 149 -18.07 5.21 24.58
N ARG A 150 -18.75 6.25 24.10
CA ARG A 150 -18.36 7.02 22.92
C ARG A 150 -17.18 7.92 23.28
N PHE A 151 -16.02 7.70 22.67
CA PHE A 151 -14.78 8.37 23.06
C PHE A 151 -14.33 9.48 22.10
N MET A 152 -14.66 9.42 20.81
CA MET A 152 -14.15 10.37 19.79
C MET A 152 -14.39 11.86 20.08
N PRO A 153 -15.52 12.30 20.67
CA PRO A 153 -15.73 13.71 21.02
C PRO A 153 -14.72 14.29 22.02
N ALA A 154 -14.12 13.43 22.85
CA ALA A 154 -13.08 13.85 23.80
C ALA A 154 -11.72 14.13 23.12
N TYR A 155 -11.51 13.63 21.91
CA TYR A 155 -10.27 13.75 21.17
C TYR A 155 -10.27 14.80 20.07
N HIS A 156 -11.41 14.95 19.38
CA HIS A 156 -11.48 15.82 18.21
C HIS A 156 -12.89 16.40 18.00
N GLN A 157 -12.97 17.70 17.66
CA GLN A 157 -14.26 18.37 17.45
C GLN A 157 -15.12 17.78 16.33
N LEU A 158 -14.54 17.16 15.30
CA LEU A 158 -15.25 16.45 14.25
C LEU A 158 -15.59 15.00 14.64
N ALA A 159 -15.22 14.56 15.83
CA ALA A 159 -15.45 13.22 16.35
C ALA A 159 -15.10 12.12 15.31
N GLU A 160 -16.05 11.23 14.99
CA GLU A 160 -15.85 10.13 14.04
C GLU A 160 -15.56 10.57 12.59
N LEU A 161 -15.81 11.83 12.26
CA LEU A 161 -15.53 12.45 10.96
C LEU A 161 -14.16 13.10 10.86
N ALA A 162 -13.33 12.99 11.90
CA ALA A 162 -11.94 13.41 11.85
C ALA A 162 -11.14 12.64 10.78
N PRO A 163 -10.03 13.19 10.28
CA PRO A 163 -9.13 12.47 9.36
C PRO A 163 -8.72 11.09 9.88
N ARG A 164 -8.49 10.14 8.97
CA ARG A 164 -8.20 8.73 9.31
C ARG A 164 -7.06 8.56 10.29
N ASP A 165 -5.96 9.30 10.10
CA ASP A 165 -4.79 9.26 10.96
C ASP A 165 -5.12 9.65 12.40
N ILE A 166 -6.00 10.65 12.60
CA ILE A 166 -6.46 11.08 13.93
C ILE A 166 -7.33 9.98 14.56
N VAL A 167 -8.37 9.52 13.84
CA VAL A 167 -9.26 8.46 14.36
C VAL A 167 -8.47 7.20 14.73
N THR A 168 -7.51 6.82 13.88
CA THR A 168 -6.64 5.64 14.10
C THR A 168 -5.83 5.78 15.38
N ARG A 169 -5.20 6.95 15.61
CA ARG A 169 -4.45 7.21 16.85
C ARG A 169 -5.35 7.23 18.08
N CYS A 170 -6.55 7.81 17.98
CA CYS A 170 -7.51 7.81 19.09
C CYS A 170 -7.95 6.40 19.47
N ILE A 171 -8.27 5.54 18.49
CA ILE A 171 -8.59 4.14 18.75
C ILE A 171 -7.42 3.45 19.46
N LEU A 172 -6.19 3.60 18.95
CA LEU A 172 -5.03 2.99 19.56
C LEU A 172 -4.82 3.45 21.02
N GLN A 173 -5.03 4.74 21.31
CA GLN A 173 -4.94 5.28 22.68
C GLN A 173 -6.01 4.68 23.60
N GLU A 174 -7.24 4.50 23.11
CA GLU A 174 -8.29 3.83 23.90
C GLU A 174 -7.96 2.36 24.16
N LEU A 175 -7.47 1.64 23.14
CA LEU A 175 -7.04 0.24 23.32
C LEU A 175 -5.90 0.11 24.33
N GLN A 176 -4.93 1.04 24.34
CA GLN A 176 -3.85 1.08 25.32
C GLN A 176 -4.35 1.37 26.73
N LYS A 177 -5.35 2.25 26.92
CA LYS A 177 -5.94 2.56 28.21
C LYS A 177 -6.75 1.41 28.80
N THR A 178 -7.50 0.71 27.96
CA THR A 178 -8.42 -0.35 28.40
C THR A 178 -7.79 -1.73 28.43
N GLY A 179 -6.66 -1.93 27.72
CA GLY A 179 -6.04 -3.24 27.53
C GLY A 179 -6.80 -4.11 26.52
N ASP A 180 -7.73 -3.52 25.77
CA ASP A 180 -8.54 -4.22 24.77
C ASP A 180 -7.80 -4.35 23.45
N ASP A 181 -8.26 -5.26 22.58
CA ASP A 181 -7.71 -5.53 21.24
C ASP A 181 -8.54 -4.90 20.11
N HIS A 182 -9.78 -4.44 20.39
CA HIS A 182 -10.66 -3.77 19.45
C HIS A 182 -11.62 -2.80 20.14
N VAL A 183 -12.26 -1.94 19.34
CA VAL A 183 -13.38 -1.09 19.70
C VAL A 183 -14.61 -1.50 18.90
N TYR A 184 -15.76 -0.94 19.20
CA TYR A 184 -17.01 -1.21 18.49
C TYR A 184 -17.41 -0.02 17.61
N LEU A 185 -17.85 -0.32 16.39
CA LEU A 185 -18.53 0.64 15.51
C LEU A 185 -20.04 0.37 15.61
N ASP A 186 -20.74 1.25 16.29
CA ASP A 186 -22.18 1.18 16.58
C ASP A 186 -22.97 1.86 15.46
N LEU A 187 -23.89 1.12 14.84
CA LEU A 187 -24.79 1.57 13.78
C LEU A 187 -26.24 1.78 14.27
N SER A 188 -26.48 1.79 15.58
CA SER A 188 -27.84 1.89 16.15
C SER A 188 -28.63 3.15 15.73
N ALA A 189 -27.94 4.18 15.21
CA ALA A 189 -28.57 5.37 14.64
C ALA A 189 -29.21 5.12 13.27
N LEU A 190 -28.89 4.00 12.59
CA LEU A 190 -29.42 3.62 11.29
C LEU A 190 -30.46 2.52 11.43
N THR A 191 -31.53 2.58 10.62
CA THR A 191 -32.50 1.48 10.57
C THR A 191 -31.91 0.26 9.84
N PRO A 192 -32.39 -0.97 10.13
CA PRO A 192 -31.95 -2.18 9.41
C PRO A 192 -32.07 -2.07 7.89
N THR A 193 -33.12 -1.40 7.40
CA THR A 193 -33.33 -1.16 5.98
C THR A 193 -32.26 -0.22 5.39
N GLN A 194 -31.90 0.83 6.12
CA GLN A 194 -30.82 1.75 5.70
C GLN A 194 -29.48 1.02 5.62
N ILE A 195 -29.14 0.20 6.64
CA ILE A 195 -27.90 -0.57 6.66
C ILE A 195 -27.82 -1.49 5.45
N LYS A 196 -28.84 -2.30 5.20
CA LYS A 196 -28.88 -3.26 4.08
C LYS A 196 -28.84 -2.60 2.71
N ASN A 197 -29.52 -1.46 2.54
CA ASN A 197 -29.56 -0.76 1.27
C ASN A 197 -28.29 0.04 1.00
N ARG A 198 -27.69 0.62 2.04
CA ARG A 198 -26.53 1.52 1.89
C ARG A 198 -25.19 0.78 1.90
N PHE A 199 -25.12 -0.33 2.64
CA PHE A 199 -23.92 -1.12 2.87
C PHE A 199 -24.17 -2.62 2.64
N PRO A 200 -24.71 -3.02 1.47
CA PRO A 200 -25.10 -4.42 1.23
C PRO A 200 -23.89 -5.37 1.33
N ASN A 201 -22.75 -4.98 0.78
CA ASN A 201 -21.56 -5.83 0.79
C ASN A 201 -20.97 -5.98 2.20
N ILE A 202 -20.95 -4.92 3.01
CA ILE A 202 -20.53 -5.00 4.42
C ILE A 202 -21.50 -5.87 5.21
N PHE A 203 -22.82 -5.68 5.03
CA PHE A 203 -23.82 -6.48 5.70
C PHE A 203 -23.66 -7.98 5.39
N GLU A 204 -23.60 -8.34 4.12
CA GLU A 204 -23.44 -9.74 3.68
C GLU A 204 -22.13 -10.35 4.17
N THR A 205 -21.03 -9.59 4.08
CA THR A 205 -19.73 -10.06 4.56
C THR A 205 -19.76 -10.32 6.07
N CYS A 206 -20.24 -9.38 6.87
CA CYS A 206 -20.34 -9.57 8.31
C CYS A 206 -21.23 -10.75 8.67
N LEU A 207 -22.37 -10.90 7.99
CA LEU A 207 -23.31 -12.00 8.21
C LEU A 207 -22.68 -13.37 7.88
N THR A 208 -21.82 -13.46 6.86
CA THR A 208 -21.06 -14.68 6.53
C THR A 208 -20.18 -15.15 7.70
N TYR A 209 -19.69 -14.21 8.51
CA TYR A 209 -18.90 -14.51 9.73
C TYR A 209 -19.76 -14.53 11.01
N GLY A 210 -21.08 -14.60 10.89
CA GLY A 210 -22.00 -14.72 12.02
C GLY A 210 -22.36 -13.43 12.73
N LEU A 211 -22.03 -12.26 12.16
CA LEU A 211 -22.30 -10.94 12.74
C LEU A 211 -23.44 -10.24 12.01
N ASP A 212 -24.59 -10.11 12.65
CA ASP A 212 -25.73 -9.31 12.14
C ASP A 212 -25.62 -7.84 12.57
N ILE A 213 -24.99 -7.02 11.71
CA ILE A 213 -24.73 -5.60 11.98
C ILE A 213 -26.00 -4.73 12.09
N THR A 214 -27.17 -5.29 11.87
CA THR A 214 -28.46 -4.62 12.15
C THR A 214 -28.90 -4.75 13.59
N LYS A 215 -28.27 -5.62 14.38
CA LYS A 215 -28.62 -5.96 15.77
C LYS A 215 -27.50 -5.67 16.75
N GLU A 216 -26.25 -5.78 16.29
CA GLU A 216 -25.08 -5.67 17.16
C GLU A 216 -23.97 -4.82 16.51
N PRO A 217 -23.15 -4.15 17.33
CA PRO A 217 -22.09 -3.30 16.80
C PRO A 217 -20.97 -4.13 16.18
N ILE A 218 -20.26 -3.54 15.22
CA ILE A 218 -19.15 -4.17 14.49
C ILE A 218 -17.87 -4.05 15.32
N PRO A 219 -17.20 -5.15 15.72
CA PRO A 219 -15.87 -5.08 16.31
C PRO A 219 -14.87 -4.65 15.25
N VAL A 220 -14.12 -3.56 15.52
CA VAL A 220 -13.17 -2.96 14.57
C VAL A 220 -11.85 -2.62 15.24
N ALA A 221 -10.76 -2.75 14.50
CA ALA A 221 -9.43 -2.32 14.90
C ALA A 221 -8.70 -1.66 13.72
N PRO A 222 -7.69 -0.81 13.98
CA PRO A 222 -6.85 -0.26 12.93
C PRO A 222 -6.07 -1.33 12.18
N ALA A 223 -5.95 -1.17 10.84
CA ALA A 223 -5.14 -2.04 10.00
C ALA A 223 -4.41 -1.25 8.91
N ALA A 224 -3.24 -1.71 8.47
CA ALA A 224 -2.53 -1.13 7.33
C ALA A 224 -3.42 -1.21 6.09
N HIS A 225 -3.48 -0.11 5.31
CA HIS A 225 -4.49 0.01 4.27
C HIS A 225 -3.98 0.52 2.94
N TYR A 226 -3.12 1.56 2.93
CA TYR A 226 -2.65 2.17 1.69
C TYR A 226 -1.26 2.78 1.86
N MET A 227 -0.36 2.45 0.93
CA MET A 227 0.97 3.04 0.85
C MET A 227 0.93 4.30 -0.02
N MET A 228 1.20 5.50 0.57
CA MET A 228 1.28 6.73 -0.21
C MET A 228 2.63 6.91 -0.89
N GLY A 229 3.67 6.32 -0.33
CA GLY A 229 5.00 6.24 -0.95
C GLY A 229 5.04 5.23 -2.09
N GLY A 230 6.18 5.14 -2.77
CA GLY A 230 6.38 4.19 -3.87
C GLY A 230 7.39 4.67 -4.89
N ILE A 231 7.37 4.11 -6.09
CA ILE A 231 8.23 4.47 -7.20
C ILE A 231 7.99 5.94 -7.58
N ALA A 232 9.03 6.76 -7.57
CA ALA A 232 8.95 8.16 -7.96
C ALA A 232 8.63 8.28 -9.47
N ILE A 233 7.47 8.86 -9.79
CA ILE A 233 7.01 9.05 -11.18
C ILE A 233 6.77 10.51 -11.53
N ASP A 234 6.93 10.83 -12.80
CA ASP A 234 6.52 12.13 -13.33
C ASP A 234 5.01 12.15 -13.71
N LEU A 235 4.56 13.27 -14.24
CA LEU A 235 3.16 13.44 -14.65
C LEU A 235 2.70 12.50 -15.78
N ASN A 236 3.60 11.83 -16.47
CA ASN A 236 3.31 10.85 -17.51
C ASN A 236 3.49 9.40 -17.04
N GLY A 237 3.71 9.19 -15.73
CA GLY A 237 3.98 7.87 -15.17
C GLY A 237 5.37 7.32 -15.47
N ARG A 238 6.29 8.14 -16.05
CA ARG A 238 7.67 7.72 -16.30
C ARG A 238 8.43 7.61 -14.99
N THR A 239 9.33 6.66 -14.90
CA THR A 239 10.29 6.54 -13.80
C THR A 239 11.65 7.17 -14.19
N GLY A 240 12.63 7.14 -13.29
CA GLY A 240 13.99 7.55 -13.59
C GLY A 240 14.77 6.59 -14.51
N LEU A 241 14.20 5.47 -14.90
CA LEU A 241 14.78 4.48 -15.81
C LEU A 241 14.03 4.52 -17.15
N PRO A 242 14.72 4.76 -18.29
CA PRO A 242 14.08 4.73 -19.60
C PRO A 242 13.28 3.45 -19.85
N HIS A 243 12.21 3.55 -20.64
CA HIS A 243 11.31 2.45 -20.99
C HIS A 243 10.54 1.81 -19.81
N LEU A 244 10.70 2.35 -18.57
CA LEU A 244 9.97 1.91 -17.39
C LEU A 244 8.97 2.96 -16.90
N PHE A 245 7.75 2.54 -16.69
CA PHE A 245 6.64 3.33 -16.19
C PHE A 245 6.07 2.69 -14.93
N ALA A 246 5.35 3.48 -14.12
CA ALA A 246 4.59 2.95 -12.99
C ALA A 246 3.29 3.74 -12.78
N CYS A 247 2.23 3.07 -12.30
CA CYS A 247 0.96 3.68 -11.94
C CYS A 247 0.22 2.92 -10.84
N GLY A 248 -0.77 3.56 -10.22
CA GLY A 248 -1.48 3.00 -9.07
C GLY A 248 -0.62 2.97 -7.82
N GLU A 249 -0.97 2.14 -6.85
CA GLU A 249 -0.37 2.18 -5.51
C GLU A 249 1.12 1.82 -5.44
N VAL A 250 1.69 1.19 -6.47
CA VAL A 250 3.15 0.97 -6.55
C VAL A 250 3.92 2.28 -6.77
N ALA A 251 3.25 3.31 -7.30
CA ALA A 251 3.84 4.58 -7.72
C ALA A 251 3.55 5.71 -6.73
N ASN A 252 4.53 6.58 -6.52
CA ASN A 252 4.34 7.85 -5.83
C ASN A 252 4.16 8.97 -6.86
N SER A 253 2.90 9.30 -7.16
CA SER A 253 2.52 10.44 -8.00
C SER A 253 2.60 11.79 -7.24
N GLY A 254 2.66 11.73 -5.91
CA GLY A 254 2.62 12.88 -5.02
C GLY A 254 1.23 13.41 -4.71
N VAL A 255 0.17 12.94 -5.38
CA VAL A 255 -1.20 13.41 -5.19
C VAL A 255 -1.77 13.11 -3.80
N HIS A 256 -1.28 12.05 -3.17
CA HIS A 256 -1.75 11.61 -1.86
C HIS A 256 -1.08 12.34 -0.68
N GLY A 257 0.11 12.92 -0.89
CA GLY A 257 0.85 13.59 0.18
C GLY A 257 1.09 12.68 1.40
N ALA A 258 0.99 13.24 2.58
CA ALA A 258 1.23 12.52 3.83
C ALA A 258 0.01 11.72 4.34
N ASN A 259 -1.18 11.89 3.75
CA ASN A 259 -2.39 11.17 4.14
C ASN A 259 -3.41 11.21 3.00
N ARG A 260 -3.66 10.07 2.39
CA ARG A 260 -4.55 9.93 1.24
C ARG A 260 -6.00 10.28 1.60
N LEU A 261 -6.62 11.10 0.80
CA LEU A 261 -8.06 11.35 0.88
C LEU A 261 -8.83 10.10 0.39
N ALA A 262 -9.91 9.76 1.07
CA ALA A 262 -10.75 8.61 0.75
C ALA A 262 -11.15 8.61 -0.74
N SER A 263 -11.25 7.44 -1.36
CA SER A 263 -11.62 7.18 -2.77
C SER A 263 -10.67 7.71 -3.84
N ASN A 264 -9.61 8.46 -3.50
CA ASN A 264 -8.68 9.01 -4.48
C ASN A 264 -7.73 7.97 -5.10
N SER A 265 -7.52 6.81 -4.47
CA SER A 265 -6.63 5.76 -5.01
C SER A 265 -7.09 5.19 -6.35
N LEU A 266 -8.41 5.00 -6.52
CA LEU A 266 -8.98 4.51 -7.77
C LEU A 266 -8.78 5.52 -8.91
N LEU A 267 -8.98 6.82 -8.61
CA LEU A 267 -8.77 7.90 -9.58
C LEU A 267 -7.31 8.03 -9.98
N ASP A 268 -6.37 7.92 -9.03
CA ASP A 268 -4.94 7.96 -9.29
C ASP A 268 -4.53 6.86 -10.30
N GLY A 269 -4.93 5.61 -10.05
CA GLY A 269 -4.64 4.50 -10.95
C GLY A 269 -5.22 4.70 -12.36
N LEU A 270 -6.47 5.15 -12.48
CA LEU A 270 -7.12 5.39 -13.77
C LEU A 270 -6.47 6.55 -14.53
N VAL A 271 -6.19 7.67 -13.86
CA VAL A 271 -5.59 8.85 -14.48
C VAL A 271 -4.18 8.56 -14.97
N PHE A 272 -3.33 7.95 -14.13
CA PHE A 272 -1.95 7.67 -14.53
C PHE A 272 -1.86 6.54 -15.56
N GLY A 273 -2.73 5.53 -15.52
CA GLY A 273 -2.86 4.55 -16.59
C GLY A 273 -3.18 5.21 -17.94
N HIS A 274 -4.13 6.16 -17.97
CA HIS A 274 -4.45 6.93 -19.17
C HIS A 274 -3.31 7.83 -19.62
N ARG A 275 -2.58 8.49 -18.70
CA ARG A 275 -1.44 9.35 -19.03
C ARG A 275 -0.29 8.57 -19.64
N ILE A 276 0.04 7.39 -19.11
CA ILE A 276 1.02 6.47 -19.70
C ILE A 276 0.60 6.09 -21.13
N PHE A 277 -0.66 5.69 -21.31
CA PHE A 277 -1.19 5.37 -22.63
C PHE A 277 -1.02 6.54 -23.61
N SER A 278 -1.43 7.76 -23.23
CA SER A 278 -1.30 8.96 -24.07
C SER A 278 0.16 9.28 -24.41
N TYR A 279 1.08 9.10 -23.44
CA TYR A 279 2.51 9.27 -23.68
C TYR A 279 3.04 8.25 -24.70
N LEU A 280 2.69 6.97 -24.54
CA LEU A 280 3.13 5.90 -25.45
C LEU A 280 2.56 6.05 -26.86
N GLN A 281 1.36 6.63 -27.01
CA GLN A 281 0.80 6.97 -28.32
C GLN A 281 1.55 8.09 -29.04
N ALA A 282 2.01 9.09 -28.27
CA ALA A 282 2.69 10.28 -28.82
C ALA A 282 4.19 10.05 -29.08
N HIS A 283 4.79 9.04 -28.44
CA HIS A 283 6.23 8.80 -28.49
C HIS A 283 6.51 7.37 -28.95
N HIS A 284 7.29 7.26 -30.03
CA HIS A 284 7.74 5.95 -30.50
C HIS A 284 8.95 5.52 -29.67
N LEU A 285 8.76 4.47 -28.85
CA LEU A 285 9.83 3.88 -28.07
C LEU A 285 10.40 2.67 -28.81
N ASP A 286 11.74 2.63 -28.95
CA ASP A 286 12.46 1.49 -29.51
C ASP A 286 13.86 1.41 -28.90
N PHE A 287 14.52 0.28 -29.07
CA PHE A 287 15.91 0.08 -28.67
C PHE A 287 16.81 0.08 -29.91
N SER A 288 17.96 0.74 -29.84
CA SER A 288 18.98 0.64 -30.87
C SER A 288 19.61 -0.76 -30.88
N ARG A 289 19.73 -1.37 -29.70
CA ARG A 289 20.26 -2.73 -29.54
C ARG A 289 19.66 -3.42 -28.31
N ILE A 290 19.16 -4.63 -28.47
CA ILE A 290 18.77 -5.51 -27.37
C ILE A 290 19.98 -6.37 -26.98
N PRO A 291 20.38 -6.44 -25.68
CA PRO A 291 21.43 -7.33 -25.22
C PRO A 291 21.10 -8.80 -25.57
N ALA A 292 22.14 -9.56 -25.97
CA ALA A 292 21.96 -10.98 -26.31
C ALA A 292 21.63 -11.83 -25.09
N GLU A 293 22.12 -11.43 -23.93
CA GLU A 293 21.92 -12.11 -22.65
C GLU A 293 21.63 -11.11 -21.54
N PHE A 294 20.79 -11.49 -20.61
CA PHE A 294 20.54 -10.78 -19.36
C PHE A 294 20.97 -11.70 -18.21
N GLU A 295 21.95 -11.27 -17.45
CA GLU A 295 22.42 -12.03 -16.29
C GLU A 295 21.42 -11.87 -15.13
N VAL A 296 20.49 -12.81 -15.03
CA VAL A 296 19.69 -13.01 -13.83
C VAL A 296 19.76 -14.50 -13.50
N THR A 297 20.65 -14.85 -12.61
CA THR A 297 20.76 -16.23 -12.14
C THR A 297 20.12 -16.33 -10.76
N LEU A 298 19.13 -17.19 -10.62
CA LEU A 298 18.54 -17.56 -9.34
C LEU A 298 18.88 -19.02 -9.09
N SER A 299 19.64 -19.29 -8.06
CA SER A 299 20.06 -20.63 -7.69
C SER A 299 20.05 -20.81 -6.17
N GLY A 300 19.87 -22.05 -5.71
CA GLY A 300 19.90 -22.43 -4.31
C GLY A 300 18.60 -23.04 -3.78
N GLU A 301 18.69 -23.70 -2.65
CA GLU A 301 17.56 -24.27 -1.92
C GLU A 301 17.26 -23.46 -0.67
N THR A 302 16.00 -23.26 -0.34
CA THR A 302 15.56 -22.62 0.91
C THR A 302 14.75 -23.61 1.74
N ASN A 303 14.87 -23.50 3.05
CA ASN A 303 13.98 -24.19 3.97
C ASN A 303 12.64 -23.41 4.06
N PRO A 304 11.50 -23.94 3.57
CA PRO A 304 10.22 -23.22 3.59
C PRO A 304 9.76 -22.84 5.01
N ALA A 305 10.07 -23.66 6.02
CA ALA A 305 9.67 -23.38 7.41
C ALA A 305 10.42 -22.17 7.99
N GLU A 306 11.68 -21.98 7.64
CA GLU A 306 12.45 -20.80 8.03
C GLU A 306 11.94 -19.54 7.35
N VAL A 307 11.58 -19.62 6.07
CA VAL A 307 10.98 -18.50 5.33
C VAL A 307 9.66 -18.06 5.96
N ASP A 308 8.80 -19.00 6.37
CA ASP A 308 7.54 -18.68 7.02
C ASP A 308 7.74 -18.05 8.42
N GLN A 309 8.72 -18.53 9.20
CA GLN A 309 9.09 -17.94 10.49
C GLN A 309 9.62 -16.49 10.32
N ASP A 310 10.52 -16.29 9.39
CA ASP A 310 11.09 -14.99 9.05
C ASP A 310 10.04 -14.00 8.56
N LEU A 311 9.08 -14.47 7.77
CA LEU A 311 7.95 -13.65 7.31
C LEU A 311 7.07 -13.19 8.47
N GLN A 312 6.75 -14.11 9.40
CA GLN A 312 5.98 -13.77 10.59
C GLN A 312 6.75 -12.81 11.51
N PHE A 313 8.06 -13.02 11.67
CA PHE A 313 8.92 -12.11 12.41
C PHE A 313 8.92 -10.70 11.80
N LEU A 314 9.11 -10.59 10.48
CA LEU A 314 9.11 -9.32 9.76
C LEU A 314 7.79 -8.57 9.94
N LYS A 315 6.64 -9.25 9.80
CA LYS A 315 5.31 -8.68 9.98
C LYS A 315 5.10 -8.14 11.39
N LYS A 316 5.50 -8.90 12.40
CA LYS A 316 5.43 -8.48 13.80
C LYS A 316 6.32 -7.26 14.07
N LEU A 317 7.55 -7.29 13.58
CA LEU A 317 8.51 -6.19 13.72
C LEU A 317 7.98 -4.91 13.06
N ALA A 318 7.51 -4.99 11.82
CA ALA A 318 6.96 -3.84 11.11
C ALA A 318 5.70 -3.29 11.81
N SER A 319 4.82 -4.15 12.32
CA SER A 319 3.63 -3.73 13.05
C SER A 319 3.97 -3.02 14.37
N ALA A 320 5.00 -3.47 15.07
CA ALA A 320 5.45 -2.88 16.32
C ALA A 320 6.15 -1.52 16.11
N GLU A 321 7.11 -1.46 15.17
CA GLU A 321 8.06 -0.34 15.09
C GLU A 321 7.75 0.65 13.94
N LEU A 322 7.10 0.19 12.87
CA LEU A 322 6.63 1.02 11.74
C LEU A 322 5.12 1.22 11.75
N GLY A 323 4.46 0.90 12.86
CA GLY A 323 3.03 1.02 13.04
C GLY A 323 2.52 2.47 13.09
N ILE A 324 1.39 2.66 13.79
CA ILE A 324 0.69 3.95 13.90
C ILE A 324 1.48 4.97 14.71
N ILE A 325 2.11 4.54 15.80
CA ILE A 325 2.99 5.37 16.66
C ILE A 325 4.40 4.81 16.56
N ARG A 326 5.34 5.65 16.23
CA ARG A 326 6.74 5.30 15.96
C ARG A 326 7.66 6.06 16.90
N GLN A 327 8.82 5.48 17.21
CA GLN A 327 9.82 6.07 18.09
C GLN A 327 11.23 5.69 17.63
N GLU A 328 12.20 6.59 17.75
CA GLU A 328 13.59 6.38 17.29
C GLU A 328 14.21 5.10 17.85
N LYS A 329 14.05 4.86 19.15
CA LYS A 329 14.61 3.67 19.82
C LYS A 329 14.13 2.38 19.18
N GLY A 330 12.83 2.24 18.91
CA GLY A 330 12.25 1.06 18.27
C GLY A 330 12.71 0.91 16.82
N LEU A 331 12.73 2.02 16.06
CA LEU A 331 13.20 2.05 14.69
C LEU A 331 14.67 1.64 14.53
N LEU A 332 15.53 2.10 15.43
CA LEU A 332 16.96 1.71 15.46
C LEU A 332 17.12 0.23 15.79
N ALA A 333 16.38 -0.28 16.79
CA ALA A 333 16.38 -1.70 17.13
C ALA A 333 15.90 -2.55 15.95
N ALA A 334 14.81 -2.17 15.29
CA ALA A 334 14.31 -2.86 14.10
C ALA A 334 15.33 -2.85 12.95
N SER A 335 16.03 -1.73 12.75
CA SER A 335 17.07 -1.63 11.74
C SER A 335 18.24 -2.60 11.99
N GLN A 336 18.60 -2.82 13.26
CA GLN A 336 19.66 -3.76 13.66
C GLN A 336 19.23 -5.22 13.50
N MET A 337 17.96 -5.53 13.76
CA MET A 337 17.40 -6.89 13.65
C MET A 337 17.24 -7.35 12.21
N LEU A 338 17.13 -6.43 11.27
CA LEU A 338 17.02 -6.76 9.85
C LEU A 338 18.42 -6.96 9.27
N ALA A 339 18.80 -8.21 9.01
CA ALA A 339 20.04 -8.52 8.33
C ALA A 339 20.19 -7.76 7.00
N PRO A 340 21.41 -7.48 6.52
CA PRO A 340 21.63 -6.89 5.21
C PRO A 340 20.90 -7.68 4.12
N VAL A 341 20.18 -6.99 3.25
CA VAL A 341 19.39 -7.62 2.16
C VAL A 341 20.29 -8.08 1.01
N TYR A 342 21.52 -7.56 0.97
CA TYR A 342 22.50 -7.91 -0.05
C TYR A 342 23.48 -8.92 0.55
N SER A 343 23.26 -10.21 0.28
CA SER A 343 24.34 -11.18 0.22
C SER A 343 24.84 -11.23 -1.23
N ASP A 344 26.14 -11.34 -1.45
CA ASP A 344 26.71 -11.63 -2.78
C ASP A 344 26.29 -13.02 -3.29
N GLU A 345 25.58 -13.78 -2.47
CA GLU A 345 25.00 -15.07 -2.82
C GLU A 345 23.72 -14.87 -3.65
N GLN A 346 23.64 -15.57 -4.75
CA GLN A 346 22.47 -15.56 -5.62
C GLN A 346 21.28 -16.16 -4.86
N PRO A 347 20.13 -15.45 -4.78
CA PRO A 347 19.01 -15.95 -4.03
C PRO A 347 18.45 -17.23 -4.68
N PRO A 348 18.05 -18.21 -3.87
CA PRO A 348 17.39 -19.40 -4.39
C PRO A 348 16.07 -19.05 -5.05
N PHE A 349 15.66 -19.83 -6.06
CA PHE A 349 14.32 -19.74 -6.61
C PHE A 349 13.31 -20.34 -5.63
N ASN A 350 12.73 -19.49 -4.80
CA ASN A 350 11.54 -19.77 -4.02
C ASN A 350 10.72 -18.50 -4.01
N HIS A 351 9.49 -18.54 -4.52
CA HIS A 351 8.58 -17.42 -4.61
C HIS A 351 8.44 -16.70 -3.25
N LYS A 352 8.11 -17.42 -2.18
CA LYS A 352 7.97 -16.85 -0.84
C LYS A 352 9.27 -16.23 -0.31
N TYR A 353 10.41 -16.81 -0.62
CA TYR A 353 11.71 -16.26 -0.24
C TYR A 353 11.96 -14.93 -0.95
N LEU A 354 11.69 -14.86 -2.25
CA LEU A 354 11.84 -13.61 -3.02
C LEU A 354 10.89 -12.51 -2.52
N GLU A 355 9.63 -12.86 -2.20
CA GLU A 355 8.70 -11.93 -1.55
C GLU A 355 9.25 -11.45 -0.19
N LEU A 356 9.76 -12.35 0.65
CA LEU A 356 10.36 -11.99 1.94
C LEU A 356 11.54 -11.02 1.77
N GLN A 357 12.43 -11.27 0.80
CA GLN A 357 13.56 -10.37 0.52
C GLN A 357 13.08 -9.00 0.01
N ASN A 358 12.03 -8.98 -0.82
CA ASN A 358 11.40 -7.74 -1.27
C ASN A 358 10.80 -6.97 -0.09
N MET A 359 10.03 -7.64 0.77
CA MET A 359 9.45 -7.04 1.97
C MET A 359 10.52 -6.50 2.93
N ARG A 360 11.61 -7.25 3.16
CA ARG A 360 12.76 -6.78 3.98
C ARG A 360 13.38 -5.51 3.42
N LEU A 361 13.58 -5.45 2.11
CA LEU A 361 14.12 -4.26 1.44
C LEU A 361 13.22 -3.04 1.68
N ILE A 362 11.90 -3.20 1.47
CA ILE A 362 10.93 -2.10 1.65
C ILE A 362 10.85 -1.68 3.11
N VAL A 363 10.80 -2.60 4.07
CA VAL A 363 10.79 -2.30 5.51
C VAL A 363 12.05 -1.51 5.91
N ARG A 364 13.23 -1.90 5.45
CA ARG A 364 14.48 -1.14 5.70
C ARG A 364 14.41 0.27 5.14
N ALA A 365 13.94 0.43 3.91
CA ALA A 365 13.78 1.75 3.30
C ALA A 365 12.75 2.61 4.07
N MET A 366 11.64 2.02 4.52
CA MET A 366 10.66 2.69 5.38
C MET A 366 11.24 3.12 6.72
N ILE A 367 12.02 2.27 7.40
CA ILE A 367 12.72 2.61 8.65
C ILE A 367 13.65 3.81 8.41
N THR A 368 14.43 3.77 7.34
CA THR A 368 15.39 4.83 7.01
C THR A 368 14.67 6.17 6.74
N ALA A 369 13.56 6.16 5.99
CA ALA A 369 12.74 7.35 5.76
C ALA A 369 12.11 7.87 7.06
N THR A 370 11.57 6.96 7.88
CA THR A 370 10.94 7.29 9.16
C THR A 370 11.94 7.91 10.17
N LEU A 371 13.15 7.37 10.26
CA LEU A 371 14.22 7.94 11.08
C LEU A 371 14.65 9.31 10.57
N LYS A 372 14.71 9.49 9.26
CA LYS A 372 15.11 10.76 8.63
C LYS A 372 14.11 11.88 8.89
N ARG A 373 12.79 11.59 8.91
CA ARG A 373 11.75 12.59 9.17
C ARG A 373 11.55 12.80 10.66
N THR A 374 12.07 13.92 11.20
CA THR A 374 12.00 14.30 12.61
C THR A 374 10.84 15.26 12.89
N GLU A 375 9.64 14.87 12.47
CA GLU A 375 8.36 15.57 12.72
C GLU A 375 7.21 14.55 12.73
N SER A 376 5.97 15.01 12.98
CA SER A 376 4.74 14.26 12.74
C SER A 376 3.87 14.96 11.71
N ARG A 377 3.37 14.19 10.68
CA ARG A 377 2.56 14.73 9.59
C ARG A 377 1.68 13.64 8.99
N GLY A 378 0.36 13.85 8.93
CA GLY A 378 -0.57 12.90 8.37
C GLY A 378 -0.44 11.52 9.01
N SER A 379 -0.22 10.49 8.19
CA SER A 379 -0.07 9.11 8.66
C SER A 379 1.29 8.81 9.35
N HIS A 380 2.27 9.67 9.21
CA HIS A 380 3.55 9.55 9.89
C HIS A 380 3.49 10.25 11.25
N TYR A 381 3.47 9.47 12.34
CA TYR A 381 3.49 9.99 13.69
C TYR A 381 4.66 9.44 14.49
N ARG A 382 5.49 10.36 14.99
CA ARG A 382 6.65 10.11 15.85
C ARG A 382 6.34 10.62 17.25
N SER A 383 6.31 9.72 18.26
CA SER A 383 6.05 10.15 19.67
C SER A 383 7.18 10.99 20.25
N ASP A 384 8.39 10.85 19.71
CA ASP A 384 9.56 11.66 20.04
C ASP A 384 9.62 13.00 19.28
N TYR A 385 8.84 13.17 18.20
CA TYR A 385 8.65 14.41 17.44
C TYR A 385 7.17 14.62 17.11
N PRO A 386 6.30 14.89 18.11
CA PRO A 386 4.84 14.82 17.94
C PRO A 386 4.22 15.97 17.15
N THR A 387 4.97 17.01 16.85
CA THR A 387 4.49 18.23 16.17
C THR A 387 4.90 18.25 14.71
N THR A 388 4.07 18.90 13.89
CA THR A 388 4.41 19.19 12.49
C THR A 388 5.39 20.36 12.42
N ASP A 389 6.45 20.20 11.62
CA ASP A 389 7.44 21.23 11.36
C ASP A 389 7.35 21.72 9.91
N PRO A 390 7.10 23.02 9.64
CA PRO A 390 7.08 23.57 8.27
C PRO A 390 8.39 23.35 7.50
N ALA A 391 9.54 23.26 8.17
CA ALA A 391 10.82 22.97 7.53
C ALA A 391 10.86 21.58 6.87
N TRP A 392 9.98 20.66 7.29
CA TRP A 392 9.78 19.34 6.74
C TRP A 392 8.70 19.26 5.64
N ALA A 393 8.26 20.37 5.06
CA ALA A 393 7.48 20.38 3.83
C ALA A 393 8.34 19.88 2.64
N LYS A 394 8.85 18.65 2.74
CA LYS A 394 9.82 18.02 1.84
C LYS A 394 9.44 16.56 1.58
N ARG A 395 9.87 16.05 0.42
CA ARG A 395 9.85 14.63 0.10
C ARG A 395 11.17 13.98 0.46
N ILE A 396 11.13 12.75 0.91
CA ILE A 396 12.30 11.90 1.12
C ILE A 396 12.42 10.97 -0.08
N ILE A 397 13.51 11.10 -0.83
CA ILE A 397 13.78 10.28 -2.00
C ILE A 397 14.89 9.31 -1.67
N HIS A 398 14.60 8.03 -1.82
CA HIS A 398 15.54 6.93 -1.69
C HIS A 398 16.11 6.56 -3.05
N TYR A 399 17.40 6.69 -3.22
CA TYR A 399 18.17 6.00 -4.24
C TYR A 399 18.87 4.79 -3.58
N PRO A 400 19.29 3.78 -4.33
CA PRO A 400 19.95 2.61 -3.73
C PRO A 400 21.11 2.93 -2.77
N ASN A 401 21.86 4.00 -3.03
CA ASN A 401 23.04 4.39 -2.26
C ASN A 401 22.92 5.74 -1.54
N GLN A 402 21.79 6.44 -1.60
CA GLN A 402 21.65 7.78 -0.99
C GLN A 402 20.20 8.18 -0.70
N LEU A 403 20.05 9.07 0.28
CA LEU A 403 18.81 9.81 0.53
C LEU A 403 18.93 11.24 0.03
N LYS A 404 17.87 11.75 -0.60
CA LYS A 404 17.74 13.17 -0.95
C LYS A 404 16.45 13.75 -0.37
N LEU A 405 16.51 15.03 0.00
CA LEU A 405 15.33 15.82 0.39
C LEU A 405 15.00 16.79 -0.73
N LEU A 406 13.75 16.75 -1.20
CA LEU A 406 13.23 17.68 -2.20
C LEU A 406 12.03 18.45 -1.63
N PRO A 407 11.78 19.72 -2.06
CA PRO A 407 10.55 20.42 -1.69
C PRO A 407 9.31 19.60 -2.00
N ALA A 408 8.28 19.66 -1.14
CA ALA A 408 7.07 18.83 -1.29
C ALA A 408 6.33 19.07 -2.62
N ALA A 409 6.41 20.29 -3.15
CA ALA A 409 5.82 20.66 -4.44
C ALA A 409 6.63 20.22 -5.67
N THR A 410 7.80 19.56 -5.47
CA THR A 410 8.63 19.12 -6.59
C THR A 410 7.89 18.09 -7.42
N LEU A 411 7.68 18.38 -8.70
CA LEU A 411 7.28 17.40 -9.70
C LEU A 411 8.53 16.78 -10.32
N TYR A 412 8.54 15.47 -10.47
CA TYR A 412 9.61 14.78 -11.18
C TYR A 412 9.48 15.10 -12.68
N ASN A 413 10.60 15.30 -13.34
CA ASN A 413 10.68 15.45 -14.79
C ASN A 413 11.88 14.64 -15.27
N TRP A 414 11.62 13.43 -15.75
CA TRP A 414 12.63 12.52 -16.25
C TRP A 414 12.89 12.83 -17.73
N SER A 415 14.12 13.23 -18.05
CA SER A 415 14.58 13.51 -19.41
C SER A 415 15.21 12.26 -20.03
N TRP A 416 14.41 11.38 -20.60
CA TRP A 416 14.85 10.24 -21.41
C TRP A 416 13.94 10.03 -22.62
#